data_9d5d64ce6a0348808ba826fcfa9d566f
#
_entry.id   9d5d64ce6a0348808ba826fcfa9d566f
#
_cell.length_a   1.000
_cell.length_b   1.000
_cell.length_c   1.000
_cell.angle_alpha   90.00
_cell.angle_beta   90.00
_cell.angle_gamma   90.00
#
_symmetry.space_group_name_H-M   'P 1'
#
loop_
_entity.id
_entity.type
_entity.pdbx_description
1 polymer ?
#
loop_
_entity_poly.entity_id
_entity_poly.type
_entity_poly.pdbx_seq_one_letter_code
_entity_poly.pdbx_strand_id
1 'polypeptide(L)'
;MEDSLHILLYRAFHAQRNLLRPSLVELGLGSGQPKLLAYLAAHGPCCQKELADYFDVDPANVSRMMESLERGGFVTRQADQQNRRRDLAEITDRGRQASARWRSRCREVEERMLRDFSPEERERFKAYLVRAYRNAREEMRGEKTWES
;
A
#
# COMPACT_ATOMS: atom_id res chain seq x y z
N MET A 1 4.79 -31.31 -1.02
CA MET A 1 4.73 -29.84 -1.24
C MET A 1 4.88 -29.17 0.10
N GLU A 2 5.64 -28.15 0.13
CA GLU A 2 5.88 -27.45 1.38
C GLU A 2 4.69 -26.58 1.74
N ASP A 3 4.12 -26.82 2.91
CA ASP A 3 2.96 -26.07 3.44
C ASP A 3 3.39 -25.11 4.56
N SER A 4 4.63 -24.60 4.51
CA SER A 4 5.09 -23.63 5.48
C SER A 4 4.33 -22.31 5.34
N LEU A 5 4.10 -21.64 6.47
CA LEU A 5 3.43 -20.33 6.48
C LEU A 5 4.08 -19.34 5.51
N HIS A 6 5.42 -19.33 5.44
CA HIS A 6 6.17 -18.46 4.56
C HIS A 6 5.79 -18.66 3.09
N ILE A 7 5.75 -19.90 2.63
CA ILE A 7 5.40 -20.23 1.24
C ILE A 7 3.92 -19.94 0.95
N LEU A 8 3.03 -20.30 1.85
CA LEU A 8 1.59 -20.05 1.69
C LEU A 8 1.29 -18.56 1.62
N LEU A 9 1.91 -17.77 2.48
CA LEU A 9 1.76 -16.30 2.49
C LEU A 9 2.27 -15.68 1.19
N TYR A 10 3.46 -16.09 0.72
CA TYR A 10 4.02 -15.64 -0.55
C TYR A 10 3.11 -15.97 -1.73
N ARG A 11 2.66 -17.23 -1.82
CA ARG A 11 1.80 -17.68 -2.92
C ARG A 11 0.46 -16.97 -2.95
N ALA A 12 -0.17 -16.78 -1.78
CA ALA A 12 -1.44 -16.05 -1.68
C ALA A 12 -1.29 -14.59 -2.11
N PHE A 13 -0.25 -13.91 -1.63
CA PHE A 13 0.05 -12.53 -2.00
C PHE A 13 0.37 -12.38 -3.49
N HIS A 14 1.18 -13.29 -4.05
CA HIS A 14 1.54 -13.28 -5.47
C HIS A 14 0.32 -13.53 -6.36
N ALA A 15 -0.54 -14.47 -5.98
CA ALA A 15 -1.79 -14.73 -6.71
C ALA A 15 -2.70 -13.49 -6.71
N GLN A 16 -2.86 -12.83 -5.57
CA GLN A 16 -3.59 -11.57 -5.49
C GLN A 16 -3.01 -10.50 -6.43
N ARG A 17 -1.71 -10.32 -6.42
CA ARG A 17 -1.04 -9.37 -7.32
C ARG A 17 -1.30 -9.68 -8.79
N ASN A 18 -1.26 -10.94 -9.16
CA ASN A 18 -1.52 -11.36 -10.54
C ASN A 18 -2.96 -11.04 -10.98
N LEU A 19 -3.93 -11.21 -10.09
CA LEU A 19 -5.32 -10.85 -10.36
C LEU A 19 -5.53 -9.35 -10.50
N LEU A 20 -4.74 -8.54 -9.79
CA LEU A 20 -4.85 -7.08 -9.79
C LEU A 20 -4.02 -6.39 -10.89
N ARG A 21 -3.04 -7.08 -11.47
CA ARG A 21 -2.14 -6.49 -12.47
C ARG A 21 -2.85 -5.84 -13.66
N PRO A 22 -3.89 -6.45 -14.29
CA PRO A 22 -4.60 -5.81 -15.39
C PRO A 22 -5.22 -4.46 -14.99
N SER A 23 -5.67 -4.34 -13.74
CA SER A 23 -6.25 -3.09 -13.22
C SER A 23 -5.20 -1.99 -13.06
N LEU A 24 -3.96 -2.33 -12.69
CA LEU A 24 -2.86 -1.36 -12.66
C LEU A 24 -2.61 -0.77 -14.05
N VAL A 25 -2.52 -1.63 -15.05
CA VAL A 25 -2.31 -1.21 -16.45
C VAL A 25 -3.45 -0.30 -16.92
N GLU A 26 -4.68 -0.70 -16.68
CA GLU A 26 -5.88 0.07 -17.06
C GLU A 26 -5.90 1.46 -16.41
N LEU A 27 -5.49 1.56 -15.17
CA LEU A 27 -5.47 2.82 -14.42
C LEU A 27 -4.24 3.68 -14.68
N GLY A 28 -3.24 3.17 -15.38
CA GLY A 28 -1.98 3.86 -15.62
C GLY A 28 -1.08 3.96 -14.38
N LEU A 29 -1.23 3.03 -13.46
CA LEU A 29 -0.48 3.00 -12.21
C LEU A 29 0.60 1.92 -12.22
N GLY A 30 1.72 2.21 -11.58
CA GLY A 30 2.77 1.22 -11.33
C GLY A 30 2.51 0.39 -10.08
N SER A 31 3.25 -0.72 -9.96
CA SER A 31 3.21 -1.57 -8.78
C SER A 31 3.55 -0.78 -7.51
N GLY A 32 2.74 -0.94 -6.47
CA GLY A 32 2.92 -0.26 -5.18
C GLY A 32 2.38 1.16 -5.11
N GLN A 33 2.02 1.78 -6.23
CA GLN A 33 1.50 3.16 -6.24
C GLN A 33 0.08 3.31 -5.66
N PRO A 34 -0.85 2.36 -5.86
CA PRO A 34 -2.21 2.53 -5.35
C PRO A 34 -2.31 2.72 -3.84
N LYS A 35 -1.44 2.08 -3.07
CA LYS A 35 -1.42 2.23 -1.61
C LYS A 35 -1.07 3.65 -1.17
N LEU A 36 -0.17 4.31 -1.92
CA LEU A 36 0.19 5.71 -1.65
C LEU A 36 -1.00 6.64 -1.90
N LEU A 37 -1.71 6.45 -3.01
CA LEU A 37 -2.93 7.19 -3.31
C LEU A 37 -4.01 6.97 -2.25
N ALA A 38 -4.19 5.73 -1.81
CA ALA A 38 -5.16 5.41 -0.76
C ALA A 38 -4.84 6.12 0.55
N TYR A 39 -3.57 6.16 0.93
CA TYR A 39 -3.13 6.87 2.12
C TYR A 39 -3.41 8.38 2.03
N LEU A 40 -3.02 9.00 0.91
CA LEU A 40 -3.27 10.43 0.68
C LEU A 40 -4.76 10.76 0.65
N ALA A 41 -5.58 9.89 0.07
CA ALA A 41 -7.04 10.08 0.05
C ALA A 41 -7.65 10.04 1.46
N ALA A 42 -7.10 9.19 2.33
CA ALA A 42 -7.63 9.01 3.69
C ALA A 42 -7.12 10.05 4.69
N HIS A 43 -5.86 10.48 4.56
CA HIS A 43 -5.18 11.30 5.56
C HIS A 43 -4.90 12.74 5.10
N GLY A 44 -5.08 13.05 3.82
CA GLY A 44 -4.75 14.35 3.25
C GLY A 44 -3.25 14.49 2.96
N PRO A 45 -2.79 15.71 2.69
CA PRO A 45 -1.40 15.96 2.32
C PRO A 45 -0.41 15.44 3.37
N CYS A 46 0.64 14.77 2.91
CA CYS A 46 1.69 14.27 3.79
C CYS A 46 3.05 14.27 3.08
N CYS A 47 4.13 14.17 3.85
CA CYS A 47 5.48 14.08 3.31
C CYS A 47 5.86 12.63 2.97
N GLN A 48 6.90 12.48 2.16
CA GLN A 48 7.39 11.16 1.74
C GLN A 48 7.82 10.28 2.92
N LYS A 49 8.39 10.89 3.96
CA LYS A 49 8.81 10.16 5.16
C LYS A 49 7.64 9.47 5.85
N GLU A 50 6.50 10.14 5.95
CA GLU A 50 5.29 9.53 6.53
C GLU A 50 4.84 8.29 5.75
N LEU A 51 4.88 8.37 4.42
CA LEU A 51 4.53 7.25 3.54
C LEU A 51 5.50 6.08 3.69
N ALA A 52 6.80 6.38 3.71
CA ALA A 52 7.85 5.37 3.89
C ALA A 52 7.71 4.66 5.24
N ASP A 53 7.48 5.40 6.31
CA ASP A 53 7.33 4.87 7.65
C ASP A 53 6.05 4.02 7.80
N TYR A 54 4.94 4.50 7.24
CA TYR A 54 3.67 3.80 7.33
C TYR A 54 3.68 2.45 6.60
N PHE A 55 4.25 2.43 5.39
CA PHE A 55 4.26 1.23 4.55
C PHE A 55 5.51 0.35 4.74
N ASP A 56 6.43 0.76 5.60
CA ASP A 56 7.71 0.07 5.82
C ASP A 56 8.46 -0.13 4.50
N VAL A 57 8.52 0.94 3.68
CA VAL A 57 9.16 0.95 2.35
C VAL A 57 10.37 1.87 2.39
N ASP A 58 11.40 1.50 1.64
CA ASP A 58 12.60 2.32 1.43
C ASP A 58 12.21 3.72 0.93
N PRO A 59 12.70 4.81 1.58
CA PRO A 59 12.45 6.18 1.13
C PRO A 59 12.78 6.45 -0.34
N ALA A 60 13.84 5.84 -0.87
CA ALA A 60 14.20 5.97 -2.28
C ALA A 60 13.12 5.38 -3.20
N ASN A 61 12.50 4.27 -2.83
CA ASN A 61 11.38 3.70 -3.56
C ASN A 61 10.15 4.61 -3.51
N VAL A 62 9.84 5.16 -2.34
CA VAL A 62 8.73 6.13 -2.21
C VAL A 62 8.96 7.33 -3.10
N SER A 63 10.18 7.88 -3.10
CA SER A 63 10.54 9.03 -3.95
C SER A 63 10.29 8.73 -5.44
N ARG A 64 10.73 7.58 -5.92
CA ARG A 64 10.50 7.17 -7.33
C ARG A 64 9.02 6.99 -7.65
N MET A 65 8.27 6.37 -6.76
CA MET A 65 6.83 6.20 -6.93
C MET A 65 6.10 7.54 -6.94
N MET A 66 6.49 8.47 -6.07
CA MET A 66 5.89 9.81 -6.02
C MET A 66 6.19 10.63 -7.27
N GLU A 67 7.42 10.56 -7.81
CA GLU A 67 7.76 11.19 -9.08
C GLU A 67 6.90 10.64 -10.24
N SER A 68 6.71 9.35 -10.29
CA SER A 68 5.86 8.69 -11.29
C SER A 68 4.40 9.11 -11.15
N LEU A 69 3.86 9.18 -9.93
CA LEU A 69 2.50 9.64 -9.66
C LEU A 69 2.31 11.11 -10.03
N GLU A 70 3.30 11.95 -9.79
CA GLU A 70 3.27 13.37 -10.19
C GLU A 70 3.26 13.52 -11.71
N ARG A 71 4.12 12.81 -12.43
CA ARG A 71 4.13 12.81 -13.90
C ARG A 71 2.81 12.33 -14.49
N GLY A 72 2.17 11.35 -13.85
CA GLY A 72 0.86 10.85 -14.26
C GLY A 72 -0.31 11.77 -13.94
N GLY A 73 -0.09 12.84 -13.18
CA GLY A 73 -1.15 13.77 -12.76
C GLY A 73 -2.01 13.26 -11.61
N PHE A 74 -1.58 12.23 -10.88
CA PHE A 74 -2.31 11.66 -9.75
C PHE A 74 -2.07 12.38 -8.43
N VAL A 75 -0.93 13.04 -8.32
CA VAL A 75 -0.56 13.85 -7.15
C VAL A 75 0.11 15.15 -7.59
N THR A 76 0.06 16.15 -6.73
CA THR A 76 0.88 17.37 -6.81
C THR A 76 1.80 17.42 -5.61
N ARG A 77 2.91 18.16 -5.74
CA ARG A 77 3.81 18.42 -4.62
C ARG A 77 3.85 19.92 -4.37
N GLN A 78 3.82 20.28 -3.10
CA GLN A 78 3.92 21.66 -2.65
C GLN A 78 4.93 21.74 -1.52
N ALA A 79 5.65 22.88 -1.44
CA ALA A 79 6.52 23.13 -0.31
C ALA A 79 5.69 23.17 0.98
N ASP A 80 6.16 22.50 2.03
CA ASP A 80 5.55 22.57 3.34
C ASP A 80 5.81 23.95 3.94
N GLN A 81 4.78 24.72 4.21
CA GLN A 81 4.90 26.07 4.78
C GLN A 81 5.46 26.05 6.21
N GLN A 82 5.27 24.96 6.94
CA GLN A 82 5.78 24.78 8.30
C GLN A 82 7.21 24.23 8.33
N ASN A 83 7.64 23.53 7.28
CA ASN A 83 9.00 23.00 7.14
C ASN A 83 9.45 23.04 5.69
N ARG A 84 10.19 24.09 5.31
CA ARG A 84 10.68 24.33 3.95
C ARG A 84 11.64 23.28 3.40
N ARG A 85 12.11 22.37 4.25
CA ARG A 85 13.05 21.29 3.85
C ARG A 85 12.34 20.07 3.29
N ARG A 86 11.00 20.03 3.34
CA ARG A 86 10.22 18.90 2.83
C ARG A 86 9.06 19.39 1.99
N ASP A 87 8.66 18.55 1.04
CA ASP A 87 7.48 18.75 0.24
C ASP A 87 6.32 17.93 0.79
N LEU A 88 5.11 18.49 0.65
CA LEU A 88 3.87 17.75 0.89
C LEU A 88 3.32 17.26 -0.44
N ALA A 89 2.95 15.99 -0.48
CA ALA A 89 2.22 15.40 -1.58
C ALA A 89 0.72 15.49 -1.31
N GLU A 90 -0.02 15.90 -2.32
CA GLU A 90 -1.48 16.00 -2.26
C GLU A 90 -2.09 15.24 -3.44
N ILE A 91 -3.15 14.49 -3.16
CA ILE A 91 -3.86 13.74 -4.20
C ILE A 91 -4.70 14.69 -5.06
N THR A 92 -4.69 14.50 -6.38
CA THR A 92 -5.53 15.23 -7.33
C THR A 92 -6.89 14.54 -7.49
N ASP A 93 -7.84 15.20 -8.18
CA ASP A 93 -9.11 14.57 -8.54
C ASP A 93 -8.90 13.31 -9.37
N ARG A 94 -7.96 13.35 -10.32
CA ARG A 94 -7.55 12.16 -11.08
C ARG A 94 -7.04 11.04 -10.17
N GLY A 95 -6.22 11.41 -9.19
CA GLY A 95 -5.71 10.46 -8.20
C GLY A 95 -6.84 9.85 -7.35
N ARG A 96 -7.80 10.65 -6.92
CA ARG A 96 -8.97 10.17 -6.17
C ARG A 96 -9.82 9.20 -6.97
N GLN A 97 -10.06 9.49 -8.23
CA GLN A 97 -10.81 8.61 -9.13
C GLN A 97 -10.07 7.28 -9.32
N ALA A 98 -8.77 7.33 -9.58
CA ALA A 98 -7.94 6.13 -9.72
C ALA A 98 -7.93 5.29 -8.44
N SER A 99 -7.78 5.94 -7.28
CA SER A 99 -7.82 5.27 -5.98
C SER A 99 -9.17 4.58 -5.72
N ALA A 100 -10.27 5.24 -6.02
CA ALA A 100 -11.62 4.67 -5.86
C ALA A 100 -11.84 3.45 -6.78
N ARG A 101 -11.42 3.53 -8.04
CA ARG A 101 -11.50 2.41 -8.99
C ARG A 101 -10.62 1.24 -8.55
N TRP A 102 -9.40 1.52 -8.10
CA TRP A 102 -8.53 0.50 -7.56
C TRP A 102 -9.15 -0.21 -6.36
N ARG A 103 -9.71 0.54 -5.42
CA ARG A 103 -10.39 -0.01 -4.24
C ARG A 103 -11.54 -0.94 -4.64
N SER A 104 -12.30 -0.55 -5.64
CA SER A 104 -13.39 -1.39 -6.18
C SER A 104 -12.86 -2.71 -6.73
N ARG A 105 -11.75 -2.67 -7.50
CA ARG A 105 -11.10 -3.89 -8.02
C ARG A 105 -10.54 -4.77 -6.90
N CYS A 106 -9.94 -4.17 -5.89
CA CYS A 106 -9.46 -4.92 -4.72
C CYS A 106 -10.61 -5.67 -4.03
N ARG A 107 -11.76 -5.04 -3.87
CA ARG A 107 -12.95 -5.71 -3.28
C ARG A 107 -13.43 -6.87 -4.14
N GLU A 108 -13.45 -6.72 -5.45
CA GLU A 108 -13.83 -7.81 -6.37
C GLU A 108 -12.88 -9.00 -6.23
N VAL A 109 -11.58 -8.75 -6.16
CA VAL A 109 -10.57 -9.80 -5.98
C VAL A 109 -10.69 -10.43 -4.59
N GLU A 110 -10.90 -9.63 -3.54
CA GLU A 110 -11.13 -10.13 -2.19
C GLU A 110 -12.33 -11.07 -2.13
N GLU A 111 -13.46 -10.71 -2.76
CA GLU A 111 -14.64 -11.56 -2.81
C GLU A 111 -14.36 -12.91 -3.49
N ARG A 112 -13.55 -12.89 -4.55
CA ARG A 112 -13.17 -14.14 -5.24
C ARG A 112 -12.23 -15.01 -4.40
N MET A 113 -11.27 -14.39 -3.74
CA MET A 113 -10.31 -15.10 -2.90
C MET A 113 -10.96 -15.69 -1.65
N LEU A 114 -11.93 -14.99 -1.09
CA LEU A 114 -12.62 -15.38 0.13
C LEU A 114 -14.00 -16.02 -0.13
N ARG A 115 -14.28 -16.43 -1.36
CA ARG A 115 -15.48 -17.23 -1.62
C ARG A 115 -15.42 -18.46 -0.73
N ASP A 116 -16.53 -18.97 -0.30
CA ASP A 116 -16.68 -20.12 0.61
C ASP A 116 -16.23 -19.84 2.05
N PHE A 117 -15.72 -18.64 2.35
CA PHE A 117 -15.47 -18.22 3.73
C PHE A 117 -16.75 -17.65 4.33
N SER A 118 -17.08 -18.01 5.56
CA SER A 118 -18.14 -17.35 6.31
C SER A 118 -17.73 -15.91 6.68
N PRO A 119 -18.69 -15.02 7.02
CA PRO A 119 -18.36 -13.70 7.53
C PRO A 119 -17.43 -13.73 8.75
N GLU A 120 -17.63 -14.69 9.65
CA GLU A 120 -16.81 -14.87 10.85
C GLU A 120 -15.38 -15.32 10.50
N GLU A 121 -15.24 -16.21 9.52
CA GLU A 121 -13.92 -16.65 9.03
C GLU A 121 -13.17 -15.50 8.36
N ARG A 122 -13.84 -14.65 7.58
CA ARG A 122 -13.24 -13.45 6.97
C ARG A 122 -12.69 -12.50 8.04
N GLU A 123 -13.47 -12.23 9.07
CA GLU A 123 -13.03 -11.35 10.17
C GLU A 123 -11.87 -11.94 10.96
N ARG A 124 -11.89 -13.23 11.23
CA ARG A 124 -10.78 -13.93 11.89
C ARG A 124 -9.52 -13.89 11.05
N PHE A 125 -9.63 -14.13 9.75
CA PHE A 125 -8.50 -14.10 8.83
C PHE A 125 -7.83 -12.72 8.82
N LYS A 126 -8.61 -11.66 8.73
CA LYS A 126 -8.11 -10.28 8.82
C LYS A 126 -7.43 -10.02 10.17
N ALA A 127 -8.05 -10.44 11.27
CA ALA A 127 -7.49 -10.27 12.60
C ALA A 127 -6.15 -10.99 12.77
N TYR A 128 -6.02 -12.20 12.24
CA TYR A 128 -4.77 -12.97 12.28
C TYR A 128 -3.67 -12.29 11.44
N LEU A 129 -3.99 -11.77 10.26
CA LEU A 129 -3.04 -11.01 9.45
C LEU A 129 -2.55 -9.76 10.18
N VAL A 130 -3.44 -9.05 10.85
CA VAL A 130 -3.07 -7.86 11.65
C VAL A 130 -2.12 -8.24 12.79
N ARG A 131 -2.40 -9.34 13.49
CA ARG A 131 -1.53 -9.82 14.58
C ARG A 131 -0.16 -10.22 14.07
N ALA A 132 -0.11 -10.99 12.99
CA ALA A 132 1.14 -11.40 12.36
C ALA A 132 1.97 -10.19 11.90
N TYR A 133 1.33 -9.22 11.27
CA TYR A 133 1.97 -7.98 10.84
C TYR A 133 2.55 -7.19 12.01
N ARG A 134 1.78 -7.00 13.07
CA ARG A 134 2.25 -6.27 14.27
C ARG A 134 3.48 -6.93 14.87
N ASN A 135 3.45 -8.24 15.04
CA ASN A 135 4.60 -8.98 15.59
C ASN A 135 5.85 -8.81 14.72
N ALA A 136 5.71 -9.00 13.41
CA ALA A 136 6.83 -8.83 12.48
C ALA A 136 7.38 -7.39 12.51
N ARG A 137 6.50 -6.40 12.60
CA ARG A 137 6.91 -4.98 12.63
C ARG A 137 7.65 -4.62 13.92
N GLU A 138 7.24 -5.17 15.06
CA GLU A 138 7.94 -4.97 16.33
C GLU A 138 9.37 -5.53 16.28
N GLU A 139 9.55 -6.72 15.72
CA GLU A 139 10.88 -7.31 15.53
C GLU A 139 11.76 -6.43 14.61
N MET A 140 11.24 -5.98 13.47
CA MET A 140 11.98 -5.09 12.56
C MET A 140 12.43 -3.79 13.24
N ARG A 141 11.62 -3.25 14.14
CA ARG A 141 11.98 -2.04 14.90
C ARG A 141 13.02 -2.32 15.97
N GLY A 142 12.94 -3.48 16.63
CA GLY A 142 13.92 -3.93 17.61
C GLY A 142 15.30 -4.10 17.00
N GLU A 143 15.41 -4.69 15.81
CA GLU A 143 16.67 -4.86 15.08
C GLU A 143 17.33 -3.53 14.71
N LYS A 144 16.55 -2.55 14.25
CA LYS A 144 17.08 -1.20 13.91
C LYS A 144 17.68 -0.44 15.09
N THR A 145 17.34 -0.79 16.33
CA THR A 145 17.92 -0.14 17.51
C THR A 145 19.32 -0.64 17.88
N TRP A 146 19.77 -1.75 17.28
CA TRP A 146 21.10 -2.33 17.51
C TRP A 146 22.14 -1.86 16.48
N GLU A 147 21.71 -1.27 15.36
CA GLU A 147 22.60 -0.76 14.31
C GLU A 147 22.95 0.72 14.43
N SER A 148 22.45 1.38 15.45
CA SER A 148 22.74 2.77 15.79
C SER A 148 23.62 2.84 17.05
#